data_8ea82b1b0f0e49d385463e12ddd4c805
#
_entry.id   8ea82b1b0f0e49d385463e12ddd4c805
#
_cell.length_a   1.000
_cell.length_b   1.000
_cell.length_c   1.000
_cell.angle_alpha   90.00
_cell.angle_beta   90.00
_cell.angle_gamma   90.00
#
_symmetry.space_group_name_H-M   'P 1'
#
loop_
_entity.id
_entity.type
_entity.pdbx_description
1 polymer ?
#
loop_
_entity_poly.entity_id
_entity_poly.type
_entity_poly.pdbx_seq_one_letter_code
_entity_poly.pdbx_strand_id
1 'polypeptide(L)'
;ILPICFSFSPSTAYAAESDAVAISGATQDFDLTKGPEQSHQIKLKDGTVAVIGIKKTNEPSLIWDSYYNNASGTWTIYYNSPFIYREFKIKIANSLITSAWGQNYTTIGCTVTNESFIWNSKQATYRLNYESMGMTSGIAVLQATMEGSTLHTYAN
;
A
#
# COMPACT_ATOMS: atom_id res chain seq x y z
N ILE A 1 -12.17 46.83 27.89
CA ILE A 1 -11.04 45.94 27.70
C ILE A 1 -11.60 44.53 27.46
N LEU A 2 -11.64 44.12 26.20
CA LEU A 2 -12.04 42.77 25.85
C LEU A 2 -10.82 41.85 25.95
N PRO A 3 -10.93 40.69 26.61
CA PRO A 3 -9.90 39.68 26.52
C PRO A 3 -10.00 39.01 25.14
N ILE A 4 -8.93 39.11 24.41
CA ILE A 4 -8.75 38.35 23.16
C ILE A 4 -8.54 36.90 23.57
N CYS A 5 -9.55 36.07 23.37
CA CYS A 5 -9.37 34.62 23.41
C CYS A 5 -8.60 34.19 22.15
N PHE A 6 -7.33 33.95 22.35
CA PHE A 6 -6.58 33.16 21.36
C PHE A 6 -7.08 31.73 21.46
N SER A 7 -7.89 31.36 20.50
CA SER A 7 -8.17 29.94 20.24
C SER A 7 -6.93 29.35 19.63
N PHE A 8 -6.16 28.64 20.43
CA PHE A 8 -5.11 27.79 19.92
C PHE A 8 -5.74 26.65 19.11
N SER A 9 -5.55 26.72 17.83
CA SER A 9 -5.89 25.62 16.94
C SER A 9 -5.11 24.37 17.32
N PRO A 10 -5.71 23.20 17.30
CA PRO A 10 -5.07 21.93 17.70
C PRO A 10 -4.06 21.39 16.66
N SER A 11 -3.48 22.28 15.88
CA SER A 11 -2.50 21.89 14.85
C SER A 11 -1.19 21.32 15.42
N THR A 12 -0.90 21.59 16.68
CA THR A 12 0.32 21.05 17.32
C THR A 12 0.22 19.57 17.69
N ALA A 13 -0.97 19.06 17.95
CA ALA A 13 -1.18 17.64 18.23
C ALA A 13 -0.93 16.76 16.98
N TYR A 14 -1.19 17.31 15.82
CA TYR A 14 -1.00 16.59 14.56
C TYR A 14 0.47 16.40 14.20
N ALA A 15 1.31 17.37 14.46
CA ALA A 15 2.74 17.28 14.22
C ALA A 15 3.44 16.30 15.17
N ALA A 16 2.98 16.19 16.42
CA ALA A 16 3.52 15.24 17.38
C ALA A 16 3.15 13.79 17.03
N GLU A 17 1.97 13.56 16.48
CA GLU A 17 1.52 12.26 16.04
C GLU A 17 2.30 11.78 14.81
N SER A 18 2.65 12.67 13.91
CA SER A 18 3.51 12.36 12.76
C SER A 18 4.93 11.99 13.18
N ASP A 19 5.40 12.47 14.31
CA ASP A 19 6.73 12.14 14.84
C ASP A 19 6.78 10.80 15.56
N ALA A 20 5.70 10.42 16.25
CA ALA A 20 5.55 9.09 16.85
C ALA A 20 5.45 7.99 15.79
N VAL A 21 5.01 8.32 14.60
CA VAL A 21 4.84 7.42 13.47
C VAL A 21 6.04 7.58 12.52
N ALA A 22 7.24 7.41 13.04
CA ALA A 22 8.43 7.27 12.20
C ALA A 22 8.32 6.06 11.22
N ILE A 23 7.26 5.28 11.36
CA ILE A 23 6.88 4.12 10.55
C ILE A 23 5.44 4.33 10.05
N SER A 24 5.01 5.58 9.86
CA SER A 24 3.64 5.82 9.43
C SER A 24 3.41 5.27 8.03
N GLY A 25 2.39 4.47 7.96
CA GLY A 25 1.90 3.98 6.70
C GLY A 25 1.47 5.11 5.79
N ALA A 26 1.70 4.92 4.53
CA ALA A 26 1.16 5.77 3.49
C ALA A 26 -0.06 5.11 2.88
N THR A 27 -1.08 5.91 2.66
CA THR A 27 -2.27 5.51 1.92
C THR A 27 -2.24 6.13 0.53
N GLN A 28 -2.62 5.37 -0.47
CA GLN A 28 -2.77 5.85 -1.83
C GLN A 28 -3.94 5.16 -2.50
N ASP A 29 -4.78 5.96 -3.12
CA ASP A 29 -5.91 5.47 -3.90
C ASP A 29 -5.54 5.41 -5.38
N PHE A 30 -5.84 4.29 -6.01
CA PHE A 30 -5.65 4.09 -7.44
C PHE A 30 -6.99 3.83 -8.11
N ASP A 31 -7.34 4.65 -9.08
CA ASP A 31 -8.45 4.38 -9.98
C ASP A 31 -7.98 3.42 -11.07
N LEU A 32 -8.46 2.19 -11.03
CA LEU A 32 -8.04 1.13 -11.94
C LEU A 32 -8.46 1.38 -13.39
N THR A 33 -9.36 2.33 -13.63
CA THR A 33 -9.77 2.73 -14.98
C THR A 33 -8.81 3.73 -15.64
N LYS A 34 -7.89 4.32 -14.87
CA LYS A 34 -6.96 5.35 -15.35
C LYS A 34 -5.75 4.82 -16.11
N GLY A 35 -5.45 3.54 -15.99
CA GLY A 35 -4.34 2.95 -16.71
C GLY A 35 -3.80 1.67 -16.06
N PRO A 36 -3.04 0.87 -16.83
CA PRO A 36 -2.55 -0.43 -16.39
C PRO A 36 -1.36 -0.34 -15.45
N GLU A 37 -0.75 0.81 -15.30
CA GLU A 37 0.40 1.02 -14.41
C GLU A 37 0.30 2.40 -13.78
N GLN A 38 0.27 2.42 -12.45
CA GLN A 38 0.22 3.65 -11.68
C GLN A 38 1.13 3.51 -10.47
N SER A 39 1.80 4.59 -10.12
CA SER A 39 2.64 4.62 -8.93
C SER A 39 2.64 5.99 -8.28
N HIS A 40 2.94 6.02 -6.99
CA HIS A 40 3.08 7.23 -6.21
C HIS A 40 4.35 7.19 -5.37
N GLN A 41 5.12 8.26 -5.43
CA GLN A 41 6.32 8.42 -4.60
C GLN A 41 5.95 8.96 -3.23
N ILE A 42 6.55 8.37 -2.20
CA ILE A 42 6.37 8.75 -0.82
C ILE A 42 7.73 9.15 -0.27
N LYS A 43 7.84 10.38 0.21
CA LYS A 43 9.06 10.84 0.88
C LYS A 43 9.03 10.39 2.33
N LEU A 44 10.00 9.58 2.72
CA LEU A 44 10.18 9.12 4.09
C LEU A 44 10.88 10.18 4.93
N LYS A 45 10.81 10.04 6.26
CA LYS A 45 11.37 11.02 7.21
C LYS A 45 12.89 11.18 7.09
N ASP A 46 13.60 10.11 6.76
CA ASP A 46 15.06 10.14 6.54
C ASP A 46 15.48 10.79 5.21
N GLY A 47 14.51 11.28 4.43
CA GLY A 47 14.72 11.87 3.12
C GLY A 47 14.76 10.89 1.97
N THR A 48 14.73 9.59 2.24
CA THR A 48 14.65 8.56 1.19
C THR A 48 13.24 8.52 0.58
N VAL A 49 13.12 7.90 -0.57
CA VAL A 49 11.87 7.79 -1.31
C VAL A 49 11.44 6.33 -1.36
N ALA A 50 10.18 6.09 -1.02
CA ALA A 50 9.49 4.84 -1.27
C ALA A 50 8.49 5.01 -2.42
N VAL A 51 8.14 3.93 -3.06
CA VAL A 51 7.15 3.92 -4.14
C VAL A 51 6.09 2.88 -3.84
N ILE A 52 4.84 3.30 -3.82
CA ILE A 52 3.68 2.41 -3.83
C ILE A 52 3.08 2.41 -5.23
N GLY A 53 2.75 1.25 -5.75
CA GLY A 53 2.22 1.17 -7.10
C GLY A 53 1.40 -0.07 -7.37
N ILE A 54 0.72 0.00 -8.50
CA ILE A 54 -0.07 -1.08 -9.07
C ILE A 54 0.33 -1.29 -10.52
N LYS A 55 0.29 -2.53 -10.95
CA LYS A 55 0.56 -2.90 -12.34
C LYS A 55 -0.35 -4.01 -12.77
N LYS A 56 -1.08 -3.78 -13.86
CA LYS A 56 -1.90 -4.82 -14.46
C LYS A 56 -1.04 -5.82 -15.20
N THR A 57 -1.24 -7.08 -14.93
CA THR A 57 -0.60 -8.15 -15.70
C THR A 57 -1.25 -8.24 -17.07
N ASN A 58 -0.44 -8.20 -18.12
CA ASN A 58 -0.90 -8.44 -19.47
C ASN A 58 -1.25 -9.92 -19.63
N GLU A 59 -2.47 -10.27 -19.24
CA GLU A 59 -3.06 -11.52 -19.67
C GLU A 59 -3.55 -11.33 -21.11
N PRO A 60 -3.45 -12.35 -21.98
CA PRO A 60 -4.09 -12.30 -23.28
C PRO A 60 -5.60 -12.26 -23.06
N SER A 61 -6.13 -11.05 -22.85
CA SER A 61 -7.55 -10.82 -22.77
C SER A 61 -8.10 -10.78 -24.20
N LEU A 62 -9.22 -11.45 -24.40
CA LEU A 62 -10.04 -11.22 -25.56
C LEU A 62 -10.34 -9.71 -25.63
N ILE A 63 -10.22 -9.13 -26.81
CA ILE A 63 -10.34 -7.68 -27.11
C ILE A 63 -11.59 -7.03 -26.48
N TRP A 64 -12.58 -7.82 -26.12
CA TRP A 64 -13.84 -7.42 -25.51
C TRP A 64 -13.74 -7.00 -24.04
N ASP A 65 -12.85 -7.63 -23.24
CA ASP A 65 -12.74 -7.38 -21.81
C ASP A 65 -12.06 -6.05 -21.50
N SER A 66 -11.13 -5.63 -22.35
CA SER A 66 -10.45 -4.36 -22.19
C SER A 66 -11.33 -3.14 -22.43
N TYR A 67 -12.45 -3.30 -23.11
CA TYR A 67 -13.34 -2.21 -23.48
C TYR A 67 -14.40 -1.90 -22.42
N TYR A 68 -14.82 -2.89 -21.65
CA TYR A 68 -15.97 -2.76 -20.74
C TYR A 68 -15.61 -2.75 -19.25
N ASN A 69 -14.44 -3.24 -18.87
CA ASN A 69 -14.07 -3.29 -17.47
C ASN A 69 -12.54 -3.26 -17.27
N ASN A 70 -11.97 -2.06 -17.39
CA ASN A 70 -10.52 -1.85 -17.22
C ASN A 70 -10.01 -2.23 -15.83
N ALA A 71 -10.87 -2.30 -14.82
CA ALA A 71 -10.52 -2.72 -13.48
C ALA A 71 -10.40 -4.24 -13.34
N SER A 72 -11.09 -5.03 -14.18
CA SER A 72 -11.02 -6.48 -14.14
C SER A 72 -9.67 -7.02 -14.61
N GLY A 73 -9.27 -8.16 -14.06
CA GLY A 73 -8.05 -8.84 -14.40
C GLY A 73 -7.09 -8.97 -13.23
N THR A 74 -5.85 -9.30 -13.51
CA THR A 74 -4.81 -9.52 -12.50
C THR A 74 -3.97 -8.26 -12.32
N TRP A 75 -3.85 -7.83 -11.07
CA TRP A 75 -3.07 -6.67 -10.68
C TRP A 75 -1.99 -7.08 -9.69
N THR A 76 -0.79 -6.57 -9.88
CA THR A 76 0.28 -6.63 -8.89
C THR A 76 0.27 -5.35 -8.09
N ILE A 77 0.21 -5.46 -6.77
CA ILE A 77 0.34 -4.37 -5.83
C ILE A 77 1.73 -4.48 -5.21
N TYR A 78 2.49 -3.40 -5.21
CA TYR A 78 3.85 -3.41 -4.68
C TYR A 78 4.15 -2.15 -3.86
N TYR A 79 5.06 -2.31 -2.93
CA TYR A 79 5.69 -1.24 -2.20
C TYR A 79 7.20 -1.42 -2.19
N ASN A 80 7.88 -0.47 -2.75
CA ASN A 80 9.34 -0.44 -2.82
C ASN A 80 9.87 0.62 -1.86
N SER A 81 10.41 0.18 -0.74
CA SER A 81 11.12 1.03 0.21
C SER A 81 12.61 0.70 0.19
N PRO A 82 13.49 1.56 0.76
CA PRO A 82 14.93 1.30 0.75
C PRO A 82 15.35 0.00 1.42
N PHE A 83 14.52 -0.53 2.35
CA PHE A 83 14.87 -1.71 3.16
C PHE A 83 14.08 -2.95 2.81
N ILE A 84 12.81 -2.80 2.42
CA ILE A 84 11.92 -3.91 2.15
C ILE A 84 11.10 -3.62 0.89
N TYR A 85 11.34 -4.39 -0.14
CA TYR A 85 10.41 -4.52 -1.26
C TYR A 85 9.40 -5.60 -0.93
N ARG A 86 8.14 -5.38 -1.24
CA ARG A 86 7.09 -6.39 -1.11
C ARG A 86 6.00 -6.22 -2.13
N GLU A 87 5.42 -7.32 -2.53
CA GLU A 87 4.36 -7.35 -3.52
C GLU A 87 3.42 -8.54 -3.30
N PHE A 88 2.25 -8.43 -3.86
CA PHE A 88 1.34 -9.56 -4.08
C PHE A 88 0.45 -9.29 -5.30
N LYS A 89 -0.25 -10.32 -5.74
CA LYS A 89 -1.18 -10.24 -6.87
C LYS A 89 -2.60 -10.47 -6.41
N ILE A 90 -3.53 -9.76 -7.04
CA ILE A 90 -4.97 -9.98 -6.88
C ILE A 90 -5.61 -10.12 -8.24
N LYS A 91 -6.65 -10.93 -8.31
CA LYS A 91 -7.54 -10.99 -9.46
C LYS A 91 -8.85 -10.30 -9.11
N ILE A 92 -9.26 -9.37 -9.96
CA ILE A 92 -10.48 -8.59 -9.78
C ILE A 92 -11.49 -8.98 -10.85
N ALA A 93 -12.72 -9.23 -10.42
CA ALA A 93 -13.87 -9.39 -11.28
C ALA A 93 -15.10 -8.81 -10.55
N ASN A 94 -15.91 -8.05 -11.28
CA ASN A 94 -17.12 -7.41 -10.73
C ASN A 94 -16.86 -6.58 -9.46
N SER A 95 -15.78 -5.81 -9.46
CA SER A 95 -15.36 -4.98 -8.33
C SER A 95 -15.06 -5.76 -7.04
N LEU A 96 -14.77 -7.04 -7.15
CA LEU A 96 -14.40 -7.91 -6.04
C LEU A 96 -13.07 -8.61 -6.30
N ILE A 97 -12.34 -8.88 -5.24
CA ILE A 97 -11.17 -9.74 -5.28
C ILE A 97 -11.65 -11.20 -5.33
N THR A 98 -11.33 -11.89 -6.39
CA THR A 98 -11.71 -13.28 -6.60
C THR A 98 -10.58 -14.26 -6.26
N SER A 99 -9.36 -13.81 -6.27
CA SER A 99 -8.20 -14.56 -5.76
C SER A 99 -7.06 -13.60 -5.42
N ALA A 100 -6.16 -14.04 -4.55
CA ALA A 100 -4.95 -13.33 -4.20
C ALA A 100 -3.81 -14.33 -3.95
N TRP A 101 -2.62 -14.03 -4.48
CA TRP A 101 -1.46 -14.92 -4.44
C TRP A 101 -0.18 -14.18 -4.79
N GLY A 102 0.92 -14.90 -4.90
CA GLY A 102 2.18 -14.38 -5.41
C GLY A 102 2.84 -13.37 -4.48
N GLN A 103 2.56 -13.49 -3.17
CA GLN A 103 3.24 -12.68 -2.17
C GLN A 103 4.75 -12.96 -2.23
N ASN A 104 5.51 -11.87 -2.23
CA ASN A 104 6.96 -11.92 -2.31
C ASN A 104 7.57 -10.70 -1.65
N TYR A 105 8.77 -10.84 -1.13
CA TYR A 105 9.52 -9.75 -0.55
C TYR A 105 11.02 -9.90 -0.83
N THR A 106 11.71 -8.78 -0.77
CA THR A 106 13.16 -8.69 -0.78
C THR A 106 13.60 -7.70 0.29
N THR A 107 14.61 -8.05 1.07
CA THR A 107 15.10 -7.22 2.17
C THR A 107 16.56 -6.84 1.98
N ILE A 108 16.91 -5.65 2.48
CA ILE A 108 18.29 -5.17 2.58
C ILE A 108 18.53 -4.73 4.02
N GLY A 109 19.43 -5.41 4.72
CA GLY A 109 19.81 -5.07 6.09
C GLY A 109 18.78 -5.44 7.16
N CYS A 110 17.78 -6.23 6.82
CA CYS A 110 16.84 -6.78 7.80
C CYS A 110 16.47 -8.23 7.45
N THR A 111 15.94 -8.94 8.44
CA THR A 111 15.53 -10.33 8.31
C THR A 111 14.04 -10.45 8.63
N VAL A 112 13.29 -11.10 7.78
CA VAL A 112 11.87 -11.41 8.04
C VAL A 112 11.79 -12.64 8.96
N THR A 113 11.09 -12.48 10.06
CA THR A 113 10.92 -13.53 11.07
C THR A 113 9.57 -14.23 10.97
N ASN A 114 8.57 -13.57 10.42
CA ASN A 114 7.26 -14.14 10.18
C ASN A 114 6.58 -13.46 8.99
N GLU A 115 5.81 -14.23 8.26
CA GLU A 115 5.07 -13.81 7.07
C GLU A 115 3.63 -14.26 7.18
N SER A 116 2.68 -13.38 6.87
CA SER A 116 1.28 -13.75 6.75
C SER A 116 0.61 -13.03 5.57
N PHE A 117 -0.25 -13.75 4.88
CA PHE A 117 -1.04 -13.22 3.79
C PHE A 117 -2.49 -13.67 3.93
N ILE A 118 -3.39 -12.69 4.09
CA ILE A 118 -4.81 -12.93 4.34
C ILE A 118 -5.61 -12.09 3.35
N TRP A 119 -6.63 -12.68 2.77
CA TRP A 119 -7.50 -11.96 1.85
C TRP A 119 -8.95 -12.44 1.91
N ASN A 120 -9.84 -11.58 1.45
CA ASN A 120 -11.25 -11.86 1.20
C ASN A 120 -11.71 -11.11 -0.07
N SER A 121 -12.99 -11.14 -0.37
CA SER A 121 -13.51 -10.51 -1.59
C SER A 121 -13.32 -8.99 -1.69
N LYS A 122 -12.96 -8.32 -0.59
CA LYS A 122 -12.78 -6.87 -0.56
C LYS A 122 -11.37 -6.42 -0.24
N GLN A 123 -10.58 -7.22 0.43
CA GLN A 123 -9.30 -6.81 0.97
C GLN A 123 -8.27 -7.93 0.92
N ALA A 124 -7.04 -7.57 0.61
CA ALA A 124 -5.86 -8.43 0.74
C ALA A 124 -4.81 -7.70 1.59
N THR A 125 -4.25 -8.41 2.56
CA THR A 125 -3.25 -7.86 3.49
C THR A 125 -2.05 -8.80 3.56
N TYR A 126 -0.89 -8.26 3.22
CA TYR A 126 0.40 -8.92 3.33
C TYR A 126 1.20 -8.28 4.46
N ARG A 127 1.61 -9.09 5.43
CA ARG A 127 2.29 -8.63 6.64
C ARG A 127 3.59 -9.40 6.82
N LEU A 128 4.65 -8.67 7.10
CA LEU A 128 5.97 -9.18 7.41
C LEU A 128 6.40 -8.67 8.79
N ASN A 129 6.75 -9.57 9.69
CA ASN A 129 7.47 -9.21 10.90
C ASN A 129 8.97 -9.27 10.57
N TYR A 130 9.72 -8.24 10.91
CA TYR A 130 11.14 -8.16 10.59
C TYR A 130 11.97 -7.70 11.79
N GLU A 131 13.25 -8.04 11.74
CA GLU A 131 14.29 -7.58 12.65
C GLU A 131 15.41 -6.93 11.83
N SER A 132 15.86 -5.78 12.27
CA SER A 132 16.97 -5.07 11.68
C SER A 132 18.17 -5.13 12.61
N MET A 133 19.25 -5.80 12.18
CA MET A 133 20.51 -5.89 12.90
C MET A 133 20.40 -6.39 14.34
N GLY A 134 19.37 -7.16 14.69
CA GLY A 134 19.11 -7.60 16.07
C GLY A 134 18.74 -6.50 17.04
N MET A 135 18.51 -5.27 16.58
CA MET A 135 18.32 -4.10 17.44
C MET A 135 16.92 -3.52 17.39
N THR A 136 16.22 -3.63 16.27
CA THR A 136 14.86 -3.15 16.12
C THR A 136 14.01 -4.17 15.40
N SER A 137 12.84 -4.41 15.95
CA SER A 137 11.81 -5.22 15.30
C SER A 137 10.68 -4.33 14.82
N GLY A 138 10.04 -4.71 13.73
CA GLY A 138 8.93 -3.98 13.18
C GLY A 138 7.99 -4.87 12.39
N ILE A 139 6.90 -4.26 11.95
CA ILE A 139 5.90 -4.92 11.11
C ILE A 139 5.74 -4.09 9.84
N ALA A 140 6.01 -4.71 8.71
CA ALA A 140 5.77 -4.15 7.40
C ALA A 140 4.46 -4.68 6.83
N VAL A 141 3.58 -3.80 6.41
CA VAL A 141 2.26 -4.14 5.87
C VAL A 141 2.13 -3.60 4.45
N LEU A 142 1.54 -4.38 3.58
CA LEU A 142 1.01 -3.93 2.30
C LEU A 142 -0.42 -4.44 2.19
N GLN A 143 -1.36 -3.51 2.04
CA GLN A 143 -2.77 -3.82 2.02
C GLN A 143 -3.44 -3.16 0.82
N ALA A 144 -4.38 -3.86 0.24
CA ALA A 144 -5.22 -3.35 -0.83
C ALA A 144 -6.69 -3.65 -0.51
N THR A 145 -7.53 -2.63 -0.61
CA THR A 145 -8.98 -2.72 -0.39
C THR A 145 -9.70 -2.25 -1.63
N MET A 146 -10.59 -3.08 -2.14
CA MET A 146 -11.36 -2.79 -3.35
C MET A 146 -12.68 -2.10 -3.02
N GLU A 147 -12.93 -0.97 -3.66
CA GLU A 147 -14.20 -0.23 -3.56
C GLU A 147 -14.57 0.32 -4.95
N GLY A 148 -15.60 -0.26 -5.56
CA GLY A 148 -15.96 0.07 -6.94
C GLY A 148 -14.82 -0.25 -7.91
N SER A 149 -14.33 0.76 -8.62
CA SER A 149 -13.15 0.66 -9.49
C SER A 149 -11.88 1.26 -8.87
N THR A 150 -11.94 1.64 -7.60
CA THR A 150 -10.83 2.21 -6.86
C THR A 150 -10.19 1.17 -5.95
N LEU A 151 -8.89 1.11 -5.98
CA LEU A 151 -8.09 0.31 -5.06
C LEU A 151 -7.45 1.22 -4.02
N HIS A 152 -7.90 1.12 -2.79
CA HIS A 152 -7.30 1.80 -1.65
C HIS A 152 -6.12 0.99 -1.16
N THR A 153 -4.92 1.55 -1.22
CA THR A 153 -3.71 0.88 -0.77
C THR A 153 -3.16 1.54 0.49
N TYR A 154 -2.57 0.70 1.32
CA TYR A 154 -1.85 1.12 2.52
C TYR A 154 -0.54 0.34 2.60
N ALA A 155 0.53 1.04 2.93
CA ALA A 155 1.84 0.46 3.22
C ALA A 155 2.56 1.23 4.32
N ASN A 156 3.32 0.54 5.15
CA ASN A 156 4.15 1.15 6.18
C ASN A 156 5.58 0.62 6.14
#